data_b943907fb98297f4a8ffa5b832e097d0
#
_entry.id   b943907fb98297f4a8ffa5b832e097d0
#
_cell.length_a   1.000
_cell.length_b   1.000
_cell.length_c   1.000
_cell.angle_alpha   90.00
_cell.angle_beta   90.00
_cell.angle_gamma   90.00
#
_symmetry.space_group_name_H-M   'P 1'
#
loop_
_entity.id
_entity.type
_entity.pdbx_description
1 polymer ?
#
loop_
_entity_poly.entity_id
_entity_poly.type
_entity_poly.pdbx_seq_one_letter_code
_entity_poly.pdbx_strand_id
1 'polypeptide(L)'
;HILEFYLFEYYFKTRDYEAVRYPVHRMYHSLAKKYMERMHFDKAYEKLERAAEWNRVDMDIYWEKTECLKQLGELKKLKETTKELHKFIYTRADIARYYRNIAYYYVEKKEPEKAMMLYTYSNMFSHSKTADSEINFLETALGRECPEYTVEQIQKDVKKIKLPVGISETTLAILFRAGQLELEQGDKASGLECMEVLYQVTGDENIRKIVEGNS
;
A
#
# COMPACT_ATOMS: atom_id res chain seq x y z
N HIS A 1 11.72 -2.06 -9.83
CA HIS A 1 12.34 -1.85 -8.53
C HIS A 1 12.82 -3.19 -7.96
N ILE A 2 14.00 -3.24 -7.36
CA ILE A 2 14.58 -4.50 -6.87
C ILE A 2 13.65 -5.20 -5.86
N LEU A 3 12.98 -4.45 -5.00
CA LEU A 3 12.02 -4.98 -4.01
C LEU A 3 10.81 -5.65 -4.66
N GLU A 4 10.29 -5.10 -5.77
CA GLU A 4 9.20 -5.71 -6.53
C GLU A 4 9.60 -7.07 -7.08
N PHE A 5 10.86 -7.21 -7.53
CA PHE A 5 11.41 -8.45 -8.01
C PHE A 5 11.39 -9.55 -6.94
N TYR A 6 11.92 -9.27 -5.74
CA TYR A 6 11.93 -10.22 -4.63
C TYR A 6 10.52 -10.56 -4.13
N LEU A 7 9.61 -9.59 -4.07
CA LEU A 7 8.21 -9.82 -3.76
C LEU A 7 7.53 -10.71 -4.81
N PHE A 8 7.81 -10.45 -6.09
CA PHE A 8 7.29 -11.25 -7.18
C PHE A 8 7.76 -12.71 -7.08
N GLU A 9 9.08 -12.95 -6.96
CA GLU A 9 9.62 -14.30 -6.82
C GLU A 9 9.01 -15.07 -5.64
N TYR A 10 8.90 -14.42 -4.50
CA TYR A 10 8.38 -15.04 -3.29
C TYR A 10 6.90 -15.43 -3.40
N TYR A 11 6.05 -14.48 -3.83
CA TYR A 11 4.60 -14.70 -3.83
C TYR A 11 4.11 -15.50 -5.03
N PHE A 12 4.77 -15.43 -6.16
CA PHE A 12 4.38 -16.17 -7.36
C PHE A 12 5.19 -17.45 -7.59
N LYS A 13 6.21 -17.70 -6.75
CA LYS A 13 7.05 -18.91 -6.76
C LYS A 13 7.57 -19.27 -8.14
N THR A 14 7.93 -18.28 -8.93
CA THR A 14 8.46 -18.45 -10.28
C THR A 14 9.67 -17.56 -10.49
N ARG A 15 10.65 -18.09 -11.20
CA ARG A 15 11.76 -17.37 -11.82
C ARG A 15 11.61 -17.31 -13.34
N ASP A 16 10.49 -17.86 -13.83
CA ASP A 16 10.16 -17.91 -15.25
C ASP A 16 9.51 -16.57 -15.66
N TYR A 17 10.34 -15.59 -15.94
CA TYR A 17 9.97 -14.30 -16.46
C TYR A 17 10.98 -13.84 -17.48
N GLU A 18 10.51 -13.17 -18.50
CA GLU A 18 11.34 -12.52 -19.51
C GLU A 18 11.33 -11.01 -19.30
N ALA A 19 12.54 -10.41 -19.31
CA ALA A 19 12.64 -8.97 -19.33
C ALA A 19 12.20 -8.45 -20.71
N VAL A 20 11.14 -7.69 -20.75
CA VAL A 20 10.66 -7.07 -21.99
C VAL A 20 11.38 -5.78 -22.28
N ARG A 21 11.67 -5.52 -23.56
CA ARG A 21 12.37 -4.30 -24.00
C ARG A 21 11.62 -3.00 -23.64
N TYR A 22 10.30 -3.06 -23.61
CA TYR A 22 9.45 -1.90 -23.36
C TYR A 22 8.64 -2.10 -22.09
N PRO A 23 8.46 -1.07 -21.26
CA PRO A 23 7.69 -1.16 -20.02
C PRO A 23 6.17 -1.17 -20.29
N VAL A 24 5.65 -2.30 -20.81
CA VAL A 24 4.27 -2.45 -21.27
C VAL A 24 3.26 -2.10 -20.17
N HIS A 25 3.53 -2.50 -18.91
CA HIS A 25 2.69 -2.11 -17.76
C HIS A 25 2.54 -0.59 -17.64
N ARG A 26 3.63 0.18 -17.82
CA ARG A 26 3.60 1.65 -17.77
C ARG A 26 2.83 2.28 -18.92
N MET A 27 2.84 1.64 -20.10
CA MET A 27 2.04 2.11 -21.24
C MET A 27 0.55 1.98 -20.96
N TYR A 28 0.11 0.81 -20.46
CA TYR A 28 -1.28 0.60 -20.05
C TYR A 28 -1.66 1.51 -18.88
N HIS A 29 -0.80 1.67 -17.88
CA HIS A 29 -1.02 2.57 -16.75
C HIS A 29 -1.20 4.02 -17.21
N SER A 30 -0.33 4.52 -18.10
CA SER A 30 -0.46 5.87 -18.67
C SER A 30 -1.74 6.05 -19.46
N LEU A 31 -2.18 5.02 -20.19
CA LEU A 31 -3.45 5.05 -20.92
C LEU A 31 -4.65 5.09 -19.95
N ALA A 32 -4.58 4.31 -18.88
CA ALA A 32 -5.61 4.31 -17.82
C ALA A 32 -5.77 5.70 -17.20
N LYS A 33 -4.66 6.39 -16.87
CA LYS A 33 -4.70 7.75 -16.33
C LYS A 33 -5.43 8.72 -17.26
N LYS A 34 -5.22 8.61 -18.57
CA LYS A 34 -5.96 9.44 -19.56
C LYS A 34 -7.47 9.13 -19.58
N TYR A 35 -7.87 7.89 -19.32
CA TYR A 35 -9.28 7.56 -19.16
C TYR A 35 -9.85 8.10 -17.84
N MET A 36 -9.08 8.03 -16.73
CA MET A 36 -9.48 8.61 -15.43
C MET A 36 -9.68 10.13 -15.52
N GLU A 37 -8.76 10.85 -16.18
CA GLU A 37 -8.87 12.30 -16.43
C GLU A 37 -10.17 12.67 -17.17
N ARG A 38 -10.71 11.75 -17.97
CA ARG A 38 -11.97 11.90 -18.69
C ARG A 38 -13.16 11.27 -17.97
N MET A 39 -12.98 10.85 -16.72
CA MET A 39 -13.99 10.17 -15.90
C MET A 39 -14.53 8.85 -16.50
N HIS A 40 -13.79 8.21 -17.39
CA HIS A 40 -14.12 6.89 -17.95
C HIS A 40 -13.50 5.78 -17.09
N PHE A 41 -13.99 5.63 -15.86
CA PHE A 41 -13.40 4.75 -14.86
C PHE A 41 -13.51 3.25 -15.18
N ASP A 42 -14.54 2.86 -15.93
CA ASP A 42 -14.70 1.50 -16.47
C ASP A 42 -13.55 1.12 -17.41
N LYS A 43 -13.27 2.00 -18.39
CA LYS A 43 -12.16 1.81 -19.34
C LYS A 43 -10.80 1.93 -18.66
N ALA A 44 -10.66 2.86 -17.72
CA ALA A 44 -9.44 2.99 -16.95
C ALA A 44 -9.14 1.69 -16.17
N TYR A 45 -10.15 1.15 -15.50
CA TYR A 45 -10.02 -0.11 -14.76
C TYR A 45 -9.58 -1.27 -15.68
N GLU A 46 -10.18 -1.42 -16.86
CA GLU A 46 -9.77 -2.42 -17.85
C GLU A 46 -8.28 -2.30 -18.24
N LYS A 47 -7.79 -1.06 -18.45
CA LYS A 47 -6.37 -0.85 -18.80
C LYS A 47 -5.44 -1.13 -17.62
N LEU A 48 -5.88 -0.85 -16.39
CA LEU A 48 -5.13 -1.19 -15.18
C LEU A 48 -5.09 -2.71 -14.92
N GLU A 49 -6.16 -3.44 -15.27
CA GLU A 49 -6.13 -4.91 -15.26
C GLU A 49 -5.03 -5.43 -16.20
N ARG A 50 -4.96 -4.89 -17.43
CA ARG A 50 -3.90 -5.23 -18.38
C ARG A 50 -2.51 -4.83 -17.88
N ALA A 51 -2.37 -3.67 -17.25
CA ALA A 51 -1.10 -3.26 -16.66
C ALA A 51 -0.64 -4.26 -15.56
N ALA A 52 -1.58 -4.69 -14.70
CA ALA A 52 -1.31 -5.63 -13.62
C ALA A 52 -0.93 -7.05 -14.11
N GLU A 53 -1.35 -7.47 -15.31
CA GLU A 53 -0.90 -8.72 -15.93
C GLU A 53 0.61 -8.70 -16.22
N TRP A 54 1.16 -7.51 -16.56
CA TRP A 54 2.58 -7.32 -16.88
C TRP A 54 3.46 -7.05 -15.65
N ASN A 55 2.91 -6.38 -14.63
CA ASN A 55 3.59 -6.19 -13.34
C ASN A 55 2.59 -6.38 -12.19
N ARG A 56 2.65 -7.55 -11.58
CA ARG A 56 1.71 -8.00 -10.54
C ARG A 56 2.01 -7.42 -9.15
N VAL A 57 3.09 -6.70 -8.98
CA VAL A 57 3.53 -6.14 -7.69
C VAL A 57 3.65 -4.62 -7.70
N ASP A 58 3.39 -3.97 -8.83
CA ASP A 58 3.40 -2.52 -8.95
C ASP A 58 2.20 -1.90 -8.21
N MET A 59 2.47 -1.34 -7.04
CA MET A 59 1.43 -0.78 -6.17
C MET A 59 0.73 0.43 -6.79
N ASP A 60 1.39 1.21 -7.65
CA ASP A 60 0.76 2.37 -8.30
C ASP A 60 -0.41 1.94 -9.19
N ILE A 61 -0.25 0.84 -9.94
CA ILE A 61 -1.32 0.27 -10.76
C ILE A 61 -2.53 -0.11 -9.89
N TYR A 62 -2.28 -0.76 -8.77
CA TYR A 62 -3.35 -1.22 -7.89
C TYR A 62 -4.04 -0.07 -7.16
N TRP A 63 -3.31 0.96 -6.78
CA TRP A 63 -3.93 2.12 -6.16
C TRP A 63 -4.85 2.87 -7.13
N GLU A 64 -4.47 2.98 -8.39
CA GLU A 64 -5.36 3.55 -9.42
C GLU A 64 -6.58 2.62 -9.67
N LYS A 65 -6.40 1.29 -9.63
CA LYS A 65 -7.53 0.34 -9.67
C LYS A 65 -8.52 0.57 -8.53
N THR A 66 -8.01 0.72 -7.29
CA THR A 66 -8.89 0.98 -6.15
C THR A 66 -9.61 2.31 -6.26
N GLU A 67 -8.99 3.33 -6.87
CA GLU A 67 -9.66 4.60 -7.15
C GLU A 67 -10.78 4.43 -8.18
N CYS A 68 -10.54 3.72 -9.28
CA CYS A 68 -11.60 3.40 -10.24
C CYS A 68 -12.78 2.67 -9.56
N LEU A 69 -12.50 1.71 -8.67
CA LEU A 69 -13.55 0.96 -7.95
C LEU A 69 -14.39 1.86 -7.03
N LYS A 70 -13.79 2.88 -6.41
CA LYS A 70 -14.53 3.89 -5.63
C LYS A 70 -15.47 4.67 -6.54
N GLN A 71 -14.98 5.18 -7.65
CA GLN A 71 -15.78 5.98 -8.60
C GLN A 71 -16.90 5.16 -9.25
N LEU A 72 -16.71 3.85 -9.42
CA LEU A 72 -17.72 2.93 -9.95
C LEU A 72 -18.69 2.42 -8.86
N GLY A 73 -18.48 2.74 -7.59
CA GLY A 73 -19.31 2.26 -6.48
C GLY A 73 -19.15 0.77 -6.16
N GLU A 74 -18.07 0.12 -6.66
CA GLU A 74 -17.80 -1.31 -6.51
C GLU A 74 -17.18 -1.65 -5.14
N LEU A 75 -17.89 -1.32 -4.06
CA LEU A 75 -17.39 -1.35 -2.69
C LEU A 75 -16.86 -2.71 -2.23
N LYS A 76 -17.55 -3.79 -2.62
CA LYS A 76 -17.10 -5.15 -2.25
C LYS A 76 -15.75 -5.45 -2.89
N LYS A 77 -15.63 -5.19 -4.17
CA LYS A 77 -14.42 -5.41 -4.94
C LYS A 77 -13.27 -4.52 -4.46
N LEU A 78 -13.56 -3.25 -4.13
CA LEU A 78 -12.62 -2.32 -3.50
C LEU A 78 -12.02 -2.93 -2.23
N LYS A 79 -12.85 -3.42 -1.31
CA LYS A 79 -12.39 -4.00 -0.04
C LYS A 79 -11.55 -5.27 -0.26
N GLU A 80 -11.99 -6.17 -1.13
CA GLU A 80 -11.29 -7.41 -1.45
C GLU A 80 -9.92 -7.12 -2.08
N THR A 81 -9.90 -6.29 -3.14
CA THR A 81 -8.65 -5.86 -3.78
C THR A 81 -7.70 -5.22 -2.77
N THR A 82 -8.18 -4.26 -1.98
CA THR A 82 -7.34 -3.60 -0.97
C THR A 82 -6.75 -4.61 0.01
N LYS A 83 -7.53 -5.59 0.50
CA LYS A 83 -7.02 -6.62 1.43
C LYS A 83 -5.95 -7.50 0.82
N GLU A 84 -6.09 -7.86 -0.44
CA GLU A 84 -5.10 -8.67 -1.16
C GLU A 84 -3.77 -7.97 -1.36
N LEU A 85 -3.78 -6.64 -1.46
CA LEU A 85 -2.57 -5.83 -1.65
C LEU A 85 -1.68 -5.80 -0.41
N HIS A 86 -2.21 -6.04 0.78
CA HIS A 86 -1.45 -5.91 2.03
C HIS A 86 -0.10 -6.64 2.00
N LYS A 87 -0.04 -7.79 1.39
CA LYS A 87 1.18 -8.61 1.27
C LYS A 87 2.30 -7.98 0.42
N PHE A 88 1.97 -7.00 -0.45
CA PHE A 88 2.94 -6.31 -1.30
C PHE A 88 3.36 -4.95 -0.75
N ILE A 89 2.73 -4.50 0.34
CA ILE A 89 2.98 -3.19 0.94
C ILE A 89 4.30 -3.22 1.72
N TYR A 90 5.21 -2.32 1.36
CA TYR A 90 6.50 -2.15 2.04
C TYR A 90 6.86 -0.68 2.33
N THR A 91 5.97 0.28 2.06
CA THR A 91 6.19 1.68 2.40
C THR A 91 5.16 2.21 3.40
N ARG A 92 5.55 3.26 4.15
CA ARG A 92 4.62 3.96 5.05
C ARG A 92 3.47 4.62 4.30
N ALA A 93 3.71 5.13 3.09
CA ALA A 93 2.69 5.74 2.25
C ALA A 93 1.64 4.72 1.81
N ASP A 94 2.07 3.52 1.39
CA ASP A 94 1.17 2.48 0.92
C ASP A 94 0.32 1.89 2.04
N ILE A 95 0.91 1.63 3.22
CA ILE A 95 0.12 1.14 4.35
C ILE A 95 -0.90 2.20 4.82
N ALA A 96 -0.56 3.48 4.76
CA ALA A 96 -1.53 4.55 5.02
C ALA A 96 -2.67 4.54 3.99
N ARG A 97 -2.35 4.37 2.71
CA ARG A 97 -3.35 4.28 1.63
C ARG A 97 -4.24 3.05 1.76
N TYR A 98 -3.67 1.92 2.19
CA TYR A 98 -4.43 0.72 2.55
C TYR A 98 -5.52 1.01 3.58
N TYR A 99 -5.18 1.63 4.70
CA TYR A 99 -6.17 1.93 5.75
C TYR A 99 -7.19 2.97 5.28
N ARG A 100 -6.80 3.99 4.50
CA ARG A 100 -7.73 4.96 3.91
C ARG A 100 -8.73 4.32 2.96
N ASN A 101 -8.33 3.35 2.15
CA ASN A 101 -9.26 2.63 1.29
C ASN A 101 -10.27 1.79 2.07
N ILE A 102 -9.83 1.16 3.15
CA ILE A 102 -10.75 0.43 4.04
C ILE A 102 -11.63 1.40 4.85
N ALA A 103 -11.10 2.56 5.26
CA ALA A 103 -11.89 3.61 5.92
C ALA A 103 -13.02 4.09 4.99
N TYR A 104 -12.71 4.41 3.74
CA TYR A 104 -13.71 4.77 2.73
C TYR A 104 -14.81 3.70 2.61
N TYR A 105 -14.43 2.42 2.54
CA TYR A 105 -15.42 1.34 2.54
C TYR A 105 -16.37 1.41 3.76
N TYR A 106 -15.85 1.74 4.96
CA TYR A 106 -16.70 1.86 6.16
C TYR A 106 -17.54 3.13 6.18
N VAL A 107 -17.09 4.24 5.57
CA VAL A 107 -17.94 5.43 5.33
C VAL A 107 -19.17 5.02 4.52
N GLU A 108 -18.96 4.36 3.39
CA GLU A 108 -20.05 3.92 2.50
C GLU A 108 -20.96 2.86 3.15
N LYS A 109 -20.45 2.09 4.11
CA LYS A 109 -21.23 1.15 4.91
C LYS A 109 -21.97 1.78 6.10
N LYS A 110 -21.85 3.10 6.29
CA LYS A 110 -22.42 3.85 7.41
C LYS A 110 -21.94 3.33 8.78
N GLU A 111 -20.66 2.99 8.83
CA GLU A 111 -19.94 2.58 10.05
C GLU A 111 -18.86 3.62 10.40
N PRO A 112 -19.26 4.86 10.77
CA PRO A 112 -18.37 6.02 10.87
C PRO A 112 -17.28 5.86 11.93
N GLU A 113 -17.53 5.17 13.03
CA GLU A 113 -16.54 4.93 14.08
C GLU A 113 -15.34 4.13 13.56
N LYS A 114 -15.60 3.10 12.76
CA LYS A 114 -14.54 2.32 12.13
C LYS A 114 -13.78 3.13 11.09
N ALA A 115 -14.49 3.97 10.35
CA ALA A 115 -13.89 4.85 9.35
C ALA A 115 -12.96 5.86 10.01
N MET A 116 -13.42 6.59 11.05
CA MET A 116 -12.61 7.56 11.78
C MET A 116 -11.36 6.92 12.37
N MET A 117 -11.49 5.78 13.05
CA MET A 117 -10.37 5.02 13.60
C MET A 117 -9.33 4.69 12.52
N LEU A 118 -9.76 4.22 11.32
CA LEU A 118 -8.85 3.83 10.26
C LEU A 118 -8.20 5.03 9.55
N TYR A 119 -8.90 6.16 9.38
CA TYR A 119 -8.29 7.39 8.89
C TYR A 119 -7.25 7.91 9.88
N THR A 120 -7.55 7.92 11.19
CA THR A 120 -6.59 8.27 12.23
C THR A 120 -5.38 7.35 12.20
N TYR A 121 -5.59 6.03 12.11
CA TYR A 121 -4.50 5.08 12.03
C TYR A 121 -3.65 5.28 10.77
N SER A 122 -4.26 5.62 9.63
CA SER A 122 -3.53 5.92 8.41
C SER A 122 -2.57 7.10 8.58
N ASN A 123 -3.00 8.13 9.31
CA ASN A 123 -2.19 9.34 9.56
C ASN A 123 -0.98 9.09 10.45
N MET A 124 -0.98 8.02 11.26
CA MET A 124 0.19 7.60 12.05
C MET A 124 1.34 7.06 11.15
N PHE A 125 1.02 6.58 9.95
CA PHE A 125 2.03 6.14 8.97
C PHE A 125 2.44 7.27 8.02
N SER A 126 1.46 7.94 7.43
CA SER A 126 1.68 9.05 6.51
C SER A 126 0.50 10.00 6.55
N HIS A 127 0.75 11.20 7.04
CA HIS A 127 -0.27 12.24 7.20
C HIS A 127 -0.91 12.63 5.85
N SER A 128 -2.21 12.88 5.84
CA SER A 128 -2.97 13.27 4.66
C SER A 128 -4.07 14.27 4.98
N LYS A 129 -4.03 15.43 4.35
CA LYS A 129 -5.10 16.43 4.44
C LYS A 129 -6.47 15.88 4.02
N THR A 130 -6.51 14.94 3.08
CA THR A 130 -7.76 14.27 2.70
C THR A 130 -8.30 13.42 3.84
N ALA A 131 -7.44 12.68 4.54
CA ALA A 131 -7.88 11.90 5.70
C ALA A 131 -8.39 12.82 6.83
N ASP A 132 -7.75 13.95 7.07
CA ASP A 132 -8.22 14.95 8.04
C ASP A 132 -9.60 15.51 7.65
N SER A 133 -9.78 15.83 6.37
CA SER A 133 -11.08 16.31 5.87
C SER A 133 -12.19 15.27 6.04
N GLU A 134 -11.89 13.98 5.82
CA GLU A 134 -12.84 12.89 6.05
C GLU A 134 -13.16 12.72 7.55
N ILE A 135 -12.18 12.83 8.43
CA ILE A 135 -12.40 12.80 9.88
C ILE A 135 -13.31 13.96 10.29
N ASN A 136 -13.00 15.19 9.89
CA ASN A 136 -13.79 16.38 10.20
C ASN A 136 -15.24 16.28 9.67
N PHE A 137 -15.42 15.69 8.47
CA PHE A 137 -16.74 15.43 7.92
C PHE A 137 -17.53 14.45 8.81
N LEU A 138 -16.88 13.37 9.24
CA LEU A 138 -17.51 12.36 10.12
C LEU A 138 -17.82 12.93 11.51
N GLU A 139 -16.94 13.73 12.10
CA GLU A 139 -17.16 14.45 13.36
C GLU A 139 -18.41 15.34 13.27
N THR A 140 -18.51 16.12 12.21
CA THR A 140 -19.68 16.98 11.95
C THR A 140 -20.95 16.15 11.80
N ALA A 141 -20.90 15.06 11.04
CA ALA A 141 -22.05 14.19 10.81
C ALA A 141 -22.52 13.46 12.10
N LEU A 142 -21.59 13.15 13.01
CA LEU A 142 -21.90 12.49 14.29
C LEU A 142 -22.18 13.48 15.43
N GLY A 143 -21.89 14.76 15.27
CA GLY A 143 -21.99 15.78 16.32
C GLY A 143 -21.03 15.56 17.50
N ARG A 144 -19.90 14.92 17.28
CA ARG A 144 -18.88 14.64 18.29
C ARG A 144 -17.49 14.56 17.68
N GLU A 145 -16.47 14.87 18.46
CA GLU A 145 -15.08 14.77 18.08
C GLU A 145 -14.61 13.30 17.93
N CYS A 146 -13.58 13.13 17.09
CA CYS A 146 -12.89 11.87 16.96
C CYS A 146 -12.20 11.51 18.30
N PRO A 147 -12.37 10.31 18.82
CA PRO A 147 -11.66 9.90 20.01
C PRO A 147 -10.15 9.98 19.84
N GLU A 148 -9.44 10.39 20.88
CA GLU A 148 -7.99 10.22 20.93
C GLU A 148 -7.64 8.74 21.06
N TYR A 149 -6.78 8.26 20.18
CA TYR A 149 -6.35 6.86 20.17
C TYR A 149 -4.87 6.76 20.55
N THR A 150 -4.52 5.88 21.50
CA THR A 150 -3.14 5.40 21.59
C THR A 150 -2.87 4.37 20.47
N VAL A 151 -1.60 4.18 20.13
CA VAL A 151 -1.21 3.19 19.10
C VAL A 151 -1.72 1.79 19.47
N GLU A 152 -1.58 1.40 20.74
CA GLU A 152 -2.00 0.09 21.25
C GLU A 152 -3.51 -0.13 21.15
N GLN A 153 -4.30 0.91 21.49
CA GLN A 153 -5.76 0.84 21.38
C GLN A 153 -6.20 0.65 19.94
N ILE A 154 -5.68 1.49 19.03
CA ILE A 154 -6.07 1.44 17.62
C ILE A 154 -5.65 0.12 16.97
N GLN A 155 -4.47 -0.42 17.29
CA GLN A 155 -4.02 -1.72 16.82
C GLN A 155 -4.91 -2.87 17.31
N LYS A 156 -5.37 -2.82 18.57
CA LYS A 156 -6.31 -3.77 19.14
C LYS A 156 -7.63 -3.74 18.40
N ASP A 157 -8.16 -2.56 18.10
CA ASP A 157 -9.44 -2.40 17.42
C ASP A 157 -9.36 -2.76 15.93
N VAL A 158 -8.24 -2.48 15.27
CA VAL A 158 -7.93 -2.95 13.90
C VAL A 158 -7.96 -4.48 13.84
N LYS A 159 -7.35 -5.16 14.81
CA LYS A 159 -7.40 -6.64 14.92
C LYS A 159 -8.81 -7.17 15.12
N LYS A 160 -9.65 -6.50 15.92
CA LYS A 160 -11.06 -6.91 16.15
C LYS A 160 -11.88 -6.93 14.85
N ILE A 161 -11.63 -5.99 13.95
CA ILE A 161 -12.29 -5.94 12.64
C ILE A 161 -11.59 -6.80 11.56
N LYS A 162 -10.67 -7.68 12.00
CA LYS A 162 -9.95 -8.64 11.17
C LYS A 162 -9.14 -7.99 10.04
N LEU A 163 -8.49 -6.89 10.35
CA LEU A 163 -7.51 -6.26 9.49
C LEU A 163 -6.09 -6.50 10.04
N PRO A 164 -5.09 -6.58 9.15
CA PRO A 164 -3.70 -6.64 9.57
C PRO A 164 -3.28 -5.34 10.25
N VAL A 165 -2.27 -5.42 11.10
CA VAL A 165 -1.67 -4.28 11.79
C VAL A 165 -0.30 -4.00 11.19
N GLY A 166 -0.13 -2.81 10.64
CA GLY A 166 1.14 -2.41 10.01
C GLY A 166 1.47 -3.22 8.75
N ILE A 167 2.73 -3.24 8.41
CA ILE A 167 3.26 -3.99 7.27
C ILE A 167 3.44 -5.46 7.66
N SER A 168 3.25 -6.36 6.70
CA SER A 168 3.38 -7.80 6.92
C SER A 168 4.78 -8.18 7.37
N GLU A 169 4.91 -8.98 8.44
CA GLU A 169 6.18 -9.53 8.91
C GLU A 169 6.89 -10.31 7.80
N THR A 170 6.13 -11.05 6.97
CA THR A 170 6.68 -11.76 5.81
C THR A 170 7.31 -10.79 4.82
N THR A 171 6.64 -9.68 4.53
CA THR A 171 7.17 -8.66 3.62
C THR A 171 8.43 -8.02 4.18
N LEU A 172 8.45 -7.68 5.47
CA LEU A 172 9.65 -7.16 6.15
C LEU A 172 10.82 -8.15 6.09
N ALA A 173 10.55 -9.45 6.30
CA ALA A 173 11.57 -10.49 6.19
C ALA A 173 12.12 -10.64 4.77
N ILE A 174 11.27 -10.52 3.74
CA ILE A 174 11.69 -10.53 2.33
C ILE A 174 12.61 -9.34 2.04
N LEU A 175 12.23 -8.14 2.48
CA LEU A 175 13.05 -6.94 2.30
C LEU A 175 14.43 -7.08 2.95
N PHE A 176 14.46 -7.56 4.20
CA PHE A 176 15.70 -7.77 4.93
C PHE A 176 16.61 -8.76 4.19
N ARG A 177 16.05 -9.91 3.79
CA ARG A 177 16.81 -10.93 3.06
C ARG A 177 17.27 -10.44 1.69
N ALA A 178 16.46 -9.68 0.98
CA ALA A 178 16.83 -9.05 -0.29
C ALA A 178 18.02 -8.13 -0.09
N GLY A 179 17.96 -7.22 0.88
CA GLY A 179 19.07 -6.31 1.19
C GLY A 179 20.37 -7.04 1.54
N GLN A 180 20.29 -8.11 2.33
CA GLN A 180 21.47 -8.94 2.64
C GLN A 180 22.06 -9.59 1.39
N LEU A 181 21.24 -10.20 0.55
CA LEU A 181 21.68 -10.88 -0.67
C LEU A 181 22.37 -9.93 -1.65
N GLU A 182 21.79 -8.73 -1.86
CA GLU A 182 22.38 -7.74 -2.75
C GLU A 182 23.75 -7.24 -2.22
N LEU A 183 23.85 -7.00 -0.89
CA LEU A 183 25.14 -6.65 -0.27
C LEU A 183 26.17 -7.79 -0.38
N GLU A 184 25.78 -9.04 -0.17
CA GLU A 184 26.63 -10.22 -0.32
C GLU A 184 27.13 -10.41 -1.75
N GLN A 185 26.32 -10.05 -2.76
CA GLN A 185 26.67 -10.10 -4.19
C GLN A 185 27.47 -8.91 -4.67
N GLY A 186 27.65 -7.89 -3.84
CA GLY A 186 28.40 -6.68 -4.15
C GLY A 186 27.57 -5.57 -4.80
N ASP A 187 26.25 -5.75 -5.00
CA ASP A 187 25.36 -4.67 -5.40
C ASP A 187 24.96 -3.83 -4.18
N LYS A 188 25.91 -2.97 -3.81
CA LYS A 188 25.79 -2.09 -2.65
C LYS A 188 24.59 -1.14 -2.77
N ALA A 189 24.30 -0.64 -3.97
CA ALA A 189 23.22 0.30 -4.20
C ALA A 189 21.85 -0.33 -3.93
N SER A 190 21.56 -1.48 -4.53
CA SER A 190 20.32 -2.23 -4.33
C SER A 190 20.18 -2.73 -2.89
N GLY A 191 21.29 -3.20 -2.29
CA GLY A 191 21.28 -3.67 -0.91
C GLY A 191 20.96 -2.56 0.09
N LEU A 192 21.58 -1.40 -0.04
CA LEU A 192 21.31 -0.24 0.82
C LEU A 192 19.89 0.30 0.61
N GLU A 193 19.39 0.35 -0.61
CA GLU A 193 18.01 0.76 -0.88
C GLU A 193 17.00 -0.12 -0.13
N CYS A 194 17.19 -1.45 -0.12
CA CYS A 194 16.35 -2.37 0.65
C CYS A 194 16.42 -2.08 2.16
N MET A 195 17.63 -1.86 2.70
CA MET A 195 17.82 -1.60 4.12
C MET A 195 17.26 -0.23 4.53
N GLU A 196 17.39 0.80 3.70
CA GLU A 196 16.79 2.11 3.96
C GLU A 196 15.27 2.05 4.02
N VAL A 197 14.62 1.37 3.06
CA VAL A 197 13.18 1.16 3.08
C VAL A 197 12.77 0.42 4.37
N LEU A 198 13.49 -0.62 4.74
CA LEU A 198 13.22 -1.39 5.95
C LEU A 198 13.36 -0.52 7.21
N TYR A 199 14.42 0.30 7.30
CA TYR A 199 14.60 1.24 8.41
C TYR A 199 13.46 2.28 8.50
N GLN A 200 13.06 2.86 7.37
CA GLN A 200 11.97 3.84 7.32
C GLN A 200 10.64 3.30 7.86
N VAL A 201 10.37 2.01 7.72
CA VAL A 201 9.10 1.41 8.17
C VAL A 201 9.19 0.78 9.56
N THR A 202 10.36 0.33 10.00
CA THR A 202 10.54 -0.35 11.29
C THR A 202 11.11 0.57 12.38
N GLY A 203 11.94 1.54 12.00
CA GLY A 203 12.75 2.33 12.93
C GLY A 203 13.82 1.52 13.66
N ASP A 204 14.21 0.33 13.17
CA ASP A 204 15.15 -0.57 13.83
C ASP A 204 16.58 -0.01 13.74
N GLU A 205 17.16 0.31 14.89
CA GLU A 205 18.52 0.86 15.02
C GLU A 205 19.61 -0.11 14.52
N ASN A 206 19.35 -1.42 14.48
CA ASN A 206 20.31 -2.37 13.91
C ASN A 206 20.35 -2.25 12.39
N ILE A 207 19.19 -2.04 11.76
CA ILE A 207 19.11 -1.78 10.32
C ILE A 207 19.79 -0.45 9.97
N ARG A 208 19.57 0.59 10.80
CA ARG A 208 20.26 1.86 10.65
C ARG A 208 21.78 1.74 10.62
N LYS A 209 22.35 0.96 11.55
CA LYS A 209 23.79 0.71 11.59
C LYS A 209 24.31 0.01 10.33
N ILE A 210 23.52 -0.89 9.74
CA ILE A 210 23.87 -1.53 8.46
C ILE A 210 23.94 -0.48 7.34
N VAL A 211 22.96 0.43 7.28
CA VAL A 211 22.96 1.51 6.29
C VAL A 211 24.17 2.43 6.48
N GLU A 212 24.39 2.95 7.68
CA GLU A 212 25.50 3.87 8.00
C GLU A 212 26.89 3.23 7.81
N GLY A 213 27.05 1.95 8.15
CA GLY A 213 28.32 1.21 8.04
C GLY A 213 28.69 0.83 6.61
N ASN A 214 27.75 0.94 5.66
CA ASN A 214 27.94 0.61 4.25
C ASN A 214 27.80 1.82 3.30
N SER A 215 27.50 3.00 3.82
CA SER A 215 27.34 4.26 3.06
C SER A 215 28.67 4.85 2.55
#